data_64d089a31f902a92100e8f138d85fbd9
#
_entry.id   64d089a31f902a92100e8f138d85fbd9
#
_cell.length_a   1.000
_cell.length_b   1.000
_cell.length_c   1.000
_cell.angle_alpha   90.00
_cell.angle_beta   90.00
_cell.angle_gamma   90.00
#
_symmetry.space_group_name_H-M   'P 1'
#
loop_
_entity.id
_entity.type
_entity.pdbx_description
1 polymer ?
#
loop_
_entity_poly.entity_id
_entity_poly.type
_entity_poly.pdbx_seq_one_letter_code
_entity_poly.pdbx_strand_id
1 'polypeptide(L)'
;MNEQLKKILPDPKTDEFISIGNSRSISASDYFVRAGDVPFKIAYVNSGLFRYVYTNEKGDEFTKGIIVENFFLSSYSAMIMEKPSHFSIEALEDSQILEIAWQDFTQLLERDIFWVRFLLKFVEKGYMIKEKRERDLLLLDAETRYKNFLAEFPGMDQRIKQGIIASYLGIKPETLSRIRKKITF
;
A
#
# COMPACT_ATOMS: atom_id res chain seq x y z
N MET A 1 8.09 -16.27 6.70
CA MET A 1 7.47 -15.04 7.27
C MET A 1 8.51 -14.08 7.86
N ASN A 2 9.42 -14.53 8.71
CA ASN A 2 10.27 -13.63 9.50
C ASN A 2 11.52 -13.07 8.80
N GLU A 3 12.04 -13.71 7.74
CA GLU A 3 13.32 -13.30 7.13
C GLU A 3 13.33 -11.91 6.48
N GLN A 4 12.21 -11.49 5.88
CA GLN A 4 12.13 -10.18 5.25
C GLN A 4 11.92 -9.08 6.30
N LEU A 5 11.16 -9.37 7.34
CA LEU A 5 10.96 -8.43 8.45
C LEU A 5 12.27 -8.22 9.23
N LYS A 6 13.10 -9.27 9.40
CA LYS A 6 14.44 -9.20 9.97
C LYS A 6 15.44 -8.33 9.20
N LYS A 7 15.21 -8.10 7.91
CA LYS A 7 15.99 -7.13 7.13
C LYS A 7 15.66 -5.68 7.47
N ILE A 8 14.47 -5.45 8.05
CA ILE A 8 13.95 -4.12 8.39
C ILE A 8 14.10 -3.85 9.89
N LEU A 9 13.97 -4.90 10.70
CA LEU A 9 14.03 -4.85 12.15
C LEU A 9 15.16 -5.75 12.68
N PRO A 10 15.94 -5.32 13.69
CA PRO A 10 16.85 -6.21 14.43
C PRO A 10 16.10 -7.38 15.08
N ASP A 11 16.77 -8.53 15.26
CA ASP A 11 16.14 -9.75 15.79
C ASP A 11 15.29 -9.54 17.07
N PRO A 12 15.76 -8.87 18.13
CA PRO A 12 14.94 -8.64 19.32
C PRO A 12 13.68 -7.82 19.03
N LYS A 13 13.78 -6.85 18.11
CA LYS A 13 12.64 -6.01 17.71
C LYS A 13 11.69 -6.72 16.76
N THR A 14 12.20 -7.64 15.96
CA THR A 14 11.36 -8.51 15.11
C THR A 14 10.46 -9.37 15.96
N ASP A 15 10.99 -10.03 16.99
CA ASP A 15 10.22 -10.90 17.86
C ASP A 15 9.18 -10.09 18.69
N GLU A 16 9.56 -8.93 19.21
CA GLU A 16 8.65 -7.99 19.88
C GLU A 16 7.49 -7.58 18.97
N PHE A 17 7.79 -7.21 17.72
CA PHE A 17 6.79 -6.81 16.73
C PHE A 17 5.83 -7.95 16.35
N ILE A 18 6.37 -9.16 16.17
CA ILE A 18 5.56 -10.34 15.83
C ILE A 18 4.66 -10.73 16.99
N SER A 19 5.13 -10.58 18.23
CA SER A 19 4.36 -10.99 19.44
C SER A 19 3.06 -10.20 19.63
N ILE A 20 2.96 -8.98 19.09
CA ILE A 20 1.75 -8.16 19.14
C ILE A 20 0.89 -8.27 17.88
N GLY A 21 1.33 -9.06 16.91
CA GLY A 21 0.66 -9.18 15.61
C GLY A 21 -0.08 -10.51 15.46
N ASN A 22 -1.14 -10.49 14.66
CA ASN A 22 -1.90 -11.66 14.26
C ASN A 22 -1.70 -11.96 12.77
N SER A 23 -1.30 -13.18 12.44
CA SER A 23 -1.23 -13.62 11.05
C SER A 23 -2.63 -13.78 10.47
N ARG A 24 -2.89 -13.17 9.32
CA ARG A 24 -4.19 -13.18 8.68
C ARG A 24 -4.06 -13.38 7.18
N SER A 25 -4.95 -14.22 6.60
CA SER A 25 -5.15 -14.34 5.17
C SER A 25 -6.25 -13.39 4.72
N ILE A 26 -6.06 -12.74 3.58
CA ILE A 26 -7.09 -11.91 2.91
C ILE A 26 -7.20 -12.43 1.48
N SER A 27 -8.40 -12.83 1.08
CA SER A 27 -8.66 -13.32 -0.28
C SER A 27 -8.62 -12.18 -1.30
N ALA A 28 -8.33 -12.52 -2.55
CA ALA A 28 -8.44 -11.58 -3.66
C ALA A 28 -9.81 -10.89 -3.69
N SER A 29 -9.84 -9.59 -3.90
CA SER A 29 -11.03 -8.72 -3.88
C SER A 29 -11.65 -8.48 -2.49
N ASP A 30 -11.09 -9.03 -1.42
CA ASP A 30 -11.46 -8.66 -0.06
C ASP A 30 -10.74 -7.38 0.40
N TYR A 31 -11.23 -6.81 1.49
CA TYR A 31 -10.75 -5.52 1.99
C TYR A 31 -10.10 -5.65 3.37
N PHE A 32 -8.95 -5.00 3.52
CA PHE A 32 -8.34 -4.78 4.83
C PHE A 32 -9.03 -3.63 5.58
N VAL A 33 -9.39 -2.56 4.87
CA VAL A 33 -10.19 -1.41 5.34
C VAL A 33 -11.17 -1.05 4.23
N ARG A 34 -12.42 -0.75 4.58
CA ARG A 34 -13.41 -0.19 3.65
C ARG A 34 -13.51 1.33 3.84
N ALA A 35 -13.77 2.05 2.76
CA ALA A 35 -14.14 3.47 2.86
C ALA A 35 -15.38 3.61 3.76
N GLY A 36 -15.36 4.59 4.67
CA GLY A 36 -16.40 4.77 5.69
C GLY A 36 -16.10 4.10 7.04
N ASP A 37 -15.25 3.08 7.09
CA ASP A 37 -14.82 2.47 8.35
C ASP A 37 -13.82 3.37 9.08
N VAL A 38 -13.86 3.39 10.41
CA VAL A 38 -12.81 3.97 11.26
C VAL A 38 -11.76 2.89 11.52
N PRO A 39 -10.54 3.01 10.94
CA PRO A 39 -9.52 1.98 11.09
C PRO A 39 -8.80 2.09 12.42
N PHE A 40 -8.48 0.95 13.04
CA PHE A 40 -7.73 0.84 14.30
C PHE A 40 -6.55 -0.13 14.19
N LYS A 41 -6.01 -0.30 12.99
CA LYS A 41 -4.99 -1.32 12.74
C LYS A 41 -4.05 -0.93 11.59
N ILE A 42 -2.84 -1.47 11.68
CA ILE A 42 -1.85 -1.48 10.62
C ILE A 42 -1.58 -2.92 10.21
N ALA A 43 -1.00 -3.16 9.06
CA ALA A 43 -0.50 -4.47 8.72
C ALA A 43 0.81 -4.41 7.94
N TYR A 44 1.62 -5.45 8.11
CA TYR A 44 2.78 -5.74 7.27
C TYR A 44 2.41 -6.81 6.25
N VAL A 45 2.70 -6.57 4.98
CA VAL A 45 2.40 -7.51 3.89
C VAL A 45 3.54 -8.54 3.79
N ASN A 46 3.26 -9.78 4.18
CA ASN A 46 4.20 -10.89 4.06
C ASN A 46 4.28 -11.40 2.61
N SER A 47 3.12 -11.58 1.99
CA SER A 47 2.97 -11.93 0.57
C SER A 47 1.65 -11.38 0.05
N GLY A 48 1.59 -11.09 -1.24
CA GLY A 48 0.39 -10.56 -1.88
C GLY A 48 0.50 -9.11 -2.29
N LEU A 49 -0.62 -8.56 -2.73
CA LEU A 49 -0.68 -7.28 -3.39
C LEU A 49 -1.95 -6.54 -3.02
N PHE A 50 -1.83 -5.26 -2.68
CA PHE A 50 -2.96 -4.40 -2.32
C PHE A 50 -3.00 -3.13 -3.14
N ARG A 51 -4.18 -2.53 -3.25
CA ARG A 51 -4.34 -1.17 -3.73
C ARG A 51 -5.09 -0.30 -2.72
N TYR A 52 -4.77 0.97 -2.69
CA TYR A 52 -5.61 2.00 -2.12
C TYR A 52 -6.54 2.52 -3.19
N VAL A 53 -7.85 2.50 -2.96
CA VAL A 53 -8.85 2.86 -3.96
C VAL A 53 -9.87 3.84 -3.39
N TYR A 54 -10.05 4.97 -4.09
CA TYR A 54 -11.19 5.86 -3.92
C TYR A 54 -12.33 5.39 -4.81
N THR A 55 -13.54 5.46 -4.31
CA THR A 55 -14.75 5.25 -5.10
C THR A 55 -15.60 6.52 -5.02
N ASN A 56 -15.99 7.08 -6.17
CA ASN A 56 -16.87 8.23 -6.21
C ASN A 56 -18.34 7.83 -6.09
N GLU A 57 -19.26 8.82 -6.05
CA GLU A 57 -20.70 8.60 -5.93
C GLU A 57 -21.31 7.83 -7.12
N LYS A 58 -20.63 7.81 -8.27
CA LYS A 58 -21.06 7.06 -9.47
C LYS A 58 -20.55 5.62 -9.48
N GLY A 59 -19.73 5.23 -8.50
CA GLY A 59 -19.10 3.92 -8.44
C GLY A 59 -17.79 3.81 -9.23
N ASP A 60 -17.26 4.91 -9.80
CA ASP A 60 -15.97 4.88 -10.47
C ASP A 60 -14.84 4.75 -9.47
N GLU A 61 -13.87 3.90 -9.78
CA GLU A 61 -12.73 3.60 -8.92
C GLU A 61 -11.45 4.31 -9.38
N PHE A 62 -10.73 4.89 -8.43
CA PHE A 62 -9.47 5.60 -8.64
C PHE A 62 -8.36 5.00 -7.77
N THR A 63 -7.39 4.34 -8.37
CA THR A 63 -6.27 3.75 -7.65
C THR A 63 -5.30 4.82 -7.15
N LYS A 64 -5.31 5.02 -5.84
CA LYS A 64 -4.45 6.00 -5.15
C LYS A 64 -3.02 5.48 -4.97
N GLY A 65 -2.84 4.18 -4.76
CA GLY A 65 -1.54 3.58 -4.49
C GLY A 65 -1.58 2.07 -4.64
N ILE A 66 -0.41 1.48 -4.83
CA ILE A 66 -0.18 0.03 -4.89
C ILE A 66 0.79 -0.32 -3.77
N ILE A 67 0.48 -1.37 -3.02
CA ILE A 67 1.29 -1.87 -1.92
C ILE A 67 1.67 -3.31 -2.23
N VAL A 68 2.96 -3.53 -2.28
CA VAL A 68 3.57 -4.84 -2.54
C VAL A 68 4.05 -5.49 -1.25
N GLU A 69 4.60 -6.69 -1.37
CA GLU A 69 5.23 -7.41 -0.26
C GLU A 69 6.31 -6.55 0.43
N ASN A 70 6.53 -6.81 1.69
CA ASN A 70 7.52 -6.14 2.55
C ASN A 70 7.23 -4.64 2.81
N PHE A 71 5.97 -4.22 2.59
CA PHE A 71 5.51 -2.90 2.94
C PHE A 71 4.42 -2.97 4.03
N PHE A 72 4.26 -1.82 4.71
CA PHE A 72 3.16 -1.63 5.64
C PHE A 72 1.97 -1.00 4.91
N LEU A 73 0.77 -1.38 5.33
CA LEU A 73 -0.47 -0.77 4.86
C LEU A 73 -1.33 -0.29 6.03
N SER A 74 -1.96 0.86 5.84
CA SER A 74 -2.91 1.44 6.78
C SER A 74 -3.66 2.60 6.11
N SER A 75 -4.84 2.91 6.60
CA SER A 75 -5.44 4.24 6.41
C SER A 75 -4.99 5.17 7.53
N TYR A 76 -3.67 5.49 7.53
CA TYR A 76 -2.98 6.11 8.64
C TYR A 76 -3.61 7.41 9.13
N SER A 77 -3.92 8.35 8.23
CA SER A 77 -4.55 9.62 8.62
C SER A 77 -5.94 9.44 9.27
N ALA A 78 -6.75 8.53 8.72
CA ALA A 78 -8.06 8.22 9.30
C ALA A 78 -7.92 7.58 10.68
N MET A 79 -6.93 6.69 10.83
CA MET A 79 -6.65 5.99 12.08
C MET A 79 -6.22 6.95 13.21
N ILE A 80 -5.23 7.83 12.95
CA ILE A 80 -4.75 8.77 14.00
C ILE A 80 -5.75 9.89 14.30
N MET A 81 -6.65 10.20 13.36
CA MET A 81 -7.71 11.19 13.56
C MET A 81 -9.00 10.56 14.10
N GLU A 82 -9.05 9.23 14.23
CA GLU A 82 -10.24 8.47 14.64
C GLU A 82 -11.47 8.81 13.79
N LYS A 83 -11.26 8.93 12.46
CA LYS A 83 -12.28 9.30 11.48
C LYS A 83 -12.48 8.22 10.43
N PRO A 84 -13.64 8.22 9.75
CA PRO A 84 -13.86 7.31 8.63
C PRO A 84 -12.78 7.44 7.55
N SER A 85 -12.32 6.30 7.02
CA SER A 85 -11.40 6.26 5.89
C SER A 85 -12.07 6.75 4.61
N HIS A 86 -11.41 7.63 3.88
CA HIS A 86 -11.89 8.12 2.58
C HIS A 86 -11.62 7.13 1.43
N PHE A 87 -10.87 6.06 1.67
CA PHE A 87 -10.52 5.06 0.66
C PHE A 87 -10.57 3.65 1.25
N SER A 88 -10.75 2.68 0.38
CA SER A 88 -10.62 1.27 0.73
C SER A 88 -9.21 0.76 0.48
N ILE A 89 -8.82 -0.27 1.21
CA ILE A 89 -7.58 -1.06 1.01
C ILE A 89 -8.02 -2.44 0.58
N GLU A 90 -7.87 -2.75 -0.71
CA GLU A 90 -8.32 -3.96 -1.35
C GLU A 90 -7.14 -4.88 -1.69
N ALA A 91 -7.29 -6.18 -1.43
CA ALA A 91 -6.34 -7.20 -1.88
C ALA A 91 -6.57 -7.49 -3.37
N LEU A 92 -5.51 -7.41 -4.18
CA LEU A 92 -5.57 -7.72 -5.62
C LEU A 92 -5.35 -9.19 -5.92
N GLU A 93 -4.81 -9.94 -4.95
CA GLU A 93 -4.60 -11.38 -4.98
C GLU A 93 -4.66 -11.94 -3.55
N ASP A 94 -4.71 -13.26 -3.40
CA ASP A 94 -4.66 -13.91 -2.09
C ASP A 94 -3.38 -13.51 -1.35
N SER A 95 -3.55 -12.96 -0.16
CA SER A 95 -2.51 -12.25 0.55
C SER A 95 -2.36 -12.74 1.98
N GLN A 96 -1.12 -12.71 2.51
CA GLN A 96 -0.81 -12.99 3.90
C GLN A 96 -0.24 -11.73 4.56
N ILE A 97 -0.82 -11.34 5.67
CA ILE A 97 -0.41 -10.15 6.42
C ILE A 97 -0.14 -10.48 7.88
N LEU A 98 0.68 -9.66 8.52
CA LEU A 98 0.74 -9.55 9.97
C LEU A 98 -0.07 -8.30 10.36
N GLU A 99 -1.27 -8.52 10.89
CA GLU A 99 -2.18 -7.46 11.34
C GLU A 99 -1.85 -7.10 12.79
N ILE A 100 -1.75 -5.82 13.10
CA ILE A 100 -1.42 -5.29 14.43
C ILE A 100 -2.45 -4.24 14.80
N ALA A 101 -3.08 -4.37 15.98
CA ALA A 101 -3.94 -3.35 16.51
C ALA A 101 -3.13 -2.07 16.80
N TRP A 102 -3.69 -0.91 16.46
CA TRP A 102 -3.00 0.38 16.67
C TRP A 102 -2.70 0.61 18.15
N GLN A 103 -3.61 0.21 19.04
CA GLN A 103 -3.43 0.30 20.48
C GLN A 103 -2.20 -0.51 20.97
N ASP A 104 -1.97 -1.72 20.44
CA ASP A 104 -0.82 -2.54 20.83
C ASP A 104 0.47 -1.93 20.31
N PHE A 105 0.44 -1.38 19.09
CA PHE A 105 1.60 -0.69 18.53
C PHE A 105 1.92 0.60 19.31
N THR A 106 0.92 1.38 19.76
CA THR A 106 1.17 2.58 20.58
C THR A 106 1.85 2.26 21.90
N GLN A 107 1.56 1.10 22.52
CA GLN A 107 2.29 0.66 23.71
C GLN A 107 3.78 0.44 23.44
N LEU A 108 4.16 -0.03 22.25
CA LEU A 108 5.57 -0.12 21.87
C LEU A 108 6.20 1.27 21.70
N LEU A 109 5.47 2.22 21.12
CA LEU A 109 5.95 3.61 20.95
C LEU A 109 6.26 4.27 22.30
N GLU A 110 5.46 3.97 23.34
CA GLU A 110 5.64 4.51 24.69
C GLU A 110 6.82 3.88 25.44
N ARG A 111 7.13 2.61 25.12
CA ARG A 111 8.19 1.86 25.81
C ARG A 111 9.59 2.13 25.29
N ASP A 112 9.73 2.36 23.99
CA ASP A 112 11.06 2.45 23.38
C ASP A 112 11.07 3.42 22.18
N ILE A 113 11.96 4.41 22.25
CA ILE A 113 12.21 5.40 21.20
C ILE A 113 12.55 4.76 19.85
N PHE A 114 13.03 3.51 19.84
CA PHE A 114 13.26 2.76 18.60
C PHE A 114 11.98 2.69 17.75
N TRP A 115 10.83 2.38 18.37
CA TRP A 115 9.56 2.25 17.67
C TRP A 115 9.04 3.58 17.12
N VAL A 116 9.27 4.68 17.85
CA VAL A 116 8.95 6.03 17.35
C VAL A 116 9.77 6.35 16.11
N ARG A 117 11.08 6.06 16.11
CA ARG A 117 11.95 6.25 14.95
C ARG A 117 11.58 5.33 13.79
N PHE A 118 11.17 4.11 14.09
CA PHE A 118 10.68 3.17 13.09
C PHE A 118 9.41 3.69 12.41
N LEU A 119 8.42 4.12 13.20
CA LEU A 119 7.19 4.72 12.67
C LEU A 119 7.47 5.96 11.84
N LEU A 120 8.36 6.84 12.31
CA LEU A 120 8.75 8.06 11.59
C LEU A 120 9.30 7.72 10.21
N LYS A 121 10.27 6.79 10.11
CA LYS A 121 10.81 6.33 8.81
C LYS A 121 9.74 5.78 7.88
N PHE A 122 8.78 5.07 8.43
CA PHE A 122 7.65 4.54 7.66
C PHE A 122 6.76 5.65 7.10
N VAL A 123 6.41 6.64 7.93
CA VAL A 123 5.59 7.80 7.53
C VAL A 123 6.34 8.67 6.51
N GLU A 124 7.63 8.94 6.73
CA GLU A 124 8.49 9.67 5.79
C GLU A 124 8.55 8.98 4.43
N LYS A 125 8.74 7.66 4.40
CA LYS A 125 8.73 6.89 3.15
C LYS A 125 7.38 6.99 2.43
N GLY A 126 6.28 6.89 3.17
CA GLY A 126 4.93 7.05 2.63
C GLY A 126 4.70 8.46 2.06
N TYR A 127 5.21 9.49 2.74
CA TYR A 127 5.16 10.88 2.27
C TYR A 127 5.94 11.07 0.97
N MET A 128 7.19 10.59 0.90
CA MET A 128 8.03 10.69 -0.31
C MET A 128 7.40 9.99 -1.53
N ILE A 129 6.80 8.81 -1.32
CA ILE A 129 6.09 8.09 -2.39
C ILE A 129 4.90 8.91 -2.89
N LYS A 130 4.13 9.49 -1.97
CA LYS A 130 2.97 10.32 -2.30
C LYS A 130 3.37 11.60 -3.04
N GLU A 131 4.39 12.31 -2.57
CA GLU A 131 4.92 13.52 -3.20
C GLU A 131 5.44 13.25 -4.62
N LYS A 132 6.26 12.19 -4.77
CA LYS A 132 6.74 11.75 -6.10
C LYS A 132 5.57 11.49 -7.05
N ARG A 133 4.56 10.74 -6.58
CA ARG A 133 3.39 10.40 -7.40
C ARG A 133 2.60 11.64 -7.82
N GLU A 134 2.39 12.58 -6.91
CA GLU A 134 1.71 13.85 -7.20
C GLU A 134 2.46 14.64 -8.26
N ARG A 135 3.76 14.82 -8.09
CA ARG A 135 4.62 15.49 -9.08
C ARG A 135 4.58 14.78 -10.44
N ASP A 136 4.66 13.45 -10.47
CA ASP A 136 4.66 12.67 -11.71
C ASP A 136 3.30 12.81 -12.45
N LEU A 137 2.19 12.88 -11.73
CA LEU A 137 0.86 13.13 -12.30
C LEU A 137 0.71 14.53 -12.90
N LEU A 138 1.34 15.53 -12.28
CA LEU A 138 1.27 16.92 -12.71
C LEU A 138 2.22 17.26 -13.88
N LEU A 139 3.41 16.65 -13.92
CA LEU A 139 4.48 17.09 -14.80
C LEU A 139 4.82 16.11 -15.93
N LEU A 140 4.50 14.82 -15.80
CA LEU A 140 4.93 13.81 -16.77
C LEU A 140 3.77 13.39 -17.67
N ASP A 141 4.12 13.05 -18.92
CA ASP A 141 3.18 12.43 -19.85
C ASP A 141 2.86 10.96 -19.48
N ALA A 142 1.84 10.40 -20.11
CA ALA A 142 1.34 9.08 -19.81
C ALA A 142 2.38 7.97 -20.11
N GLU A 143 3.16 8.12 -21.18
CA GLU A 143 4.19 7.13 -21.57
C GLU A 143 5.32 7.10 -20.55
N THR A 144 5.80 8.27 -20.13
CA THR A 144 6.84 8.40 -19.09
C THR A 144 6.36 7.85 -17.75
N ARG A 145 5.13 8.15 -17.34
CA ARG A 145 4.56 7.57 -16.11
C ARG A 145 4.48 6.04 -16.15
N TYR A 146 4.13 5.47 -17.31
CA TYR A 146 4.11 4.01 -17.46
C TYR A 146 5.52 3.39 -17.42
N LYS A 147 6.52 4.01 -18.03
CA LYS A 147 7.93 3.58 -17.95
C LYS A 147 8.43 3.62 -16.49
N ASN A 148 8.10 4.68 -15.77
CA ASN A 148 8.42 4.80 -14.34
C ASN A 148 7.73 3.71 -13.51
N PHE A 149 6.47 3.40 -13.81
CA PHE A 149 5.73 2.30 -13.16
C PHE A 149 6.44 0.96 -13.36
N LEU A 150 6.86 0.62 -14.58
CA LEU A 150 7.57 -0.63 -14.86
C LEU A 150 8.92 -0.72 -14.14
N ALA A 151 9.63 0.39 -14.01
CA ALA A 151 10.89 0.46 -13.27
C ALA A 151 10.70 0.36 -11.75
N GLU A 152 9.63 0.96 -11.21
CA GLU A 152 9.32 0.99 -9.78
C GLU A 152 8.68 -0.33 -9.29
N PHE A 153 7.92 -0.98 -10.17
CA PHE A 153 7.19 -2.23 -9.90
C PHE A 153 7.52 -3.32 -10.93
N PRO A 154 8.74 -3.87 -10.95
CA PRO A 154 9.13 -4.90 -11.92
C PRO A 154 8.19 -6.11 -11.88
N GLY A 155 7.65 -6.51 -13.03
CA GLY A 155 6.76 -7.67 -13.17
C GLY A 155 5.32 -7.47 -12.69
N MET A 156 4.99 -6.32 -12.08
CA MET A 156 3.63 -6.07 -11.58
C MET A 156 2.62 -5.83 -12.71
N ASP A 157 3.07 -5.47 -13.90
CA ASP A 157 2.20 -5.36 -15.07
C ASP A 157 1.59 -6.71 -15.53
N GLN A 158 2.12 -7.83 -15.03
CA GLN A 158 1.57 -9.18 -15.23
C GLN A 158 0.63 -9.62 -14.07
N ARG A 159 0.81 -9.08 -12.87
CA ARG A 159 0.02 -9.39 -11.67
C ARG A 159 -1.21 -8.48 -11.52
N ILE A 160 -1.15 -7.26 -12.05
CA ILE A 160 -2.18 -6.24 -11.90
C ILE A 160 -3.02 -6.11 -13.17
N LYS A 161 -4.34 -6.12 -13.03
CA LYS A 161 -5.26 -5.87 -14.16
C LYS A 161 -4.97 -4.53 -14.82
N GLN A 162 -4.97 -4.49 -16.14
CA GLN A 162 -4.65 -3.29 -16.95
C GLN A 162 -5.50 -2.06 -16.56
N GLY A 163 -6.77 -2.25 -16.22
CA GLY A 163 -7.63 -1.14 -15.76
C GLY A 163 -7.15 -0.50 -14.46
N ILE A 164 -6.64 -1.31 -13.53
CA ILE A 164 -6.07 -0.82 -12.25
C ILE A 164 -4.77 -0.05 -12.50
N ILE A 165 -3.90 -0.56 -13.38
CA ILE A 165 -2.67 0.16 -13.77
C ILE A 165 -3.02 1.49 -14.45
N ALA A 166 -3.98 1.50 -15.38
CA ALA A 166 -4.42 2.72 -16.05
C ALA A 166 -4.97 3.74 -15.03
N SER A 167 -5.80 3.29 -14.09
CA SER A 167 -6.31 4.11 -13.00
C SER A 167 -5.18 4.65 -12.11
N TYR A 168 -4.19 3.82 -11.76
CA TYR A 168 -3.00 4.26 -11.02
C TYR A 168 -2.21 5.34 -11.78
N LEU A 169 -2.09 5.22 -13.10
CA LEU A 169 -1.39 6.18 -13.96
C LEU A 169 -2.23 7.43 -14.28
N GLY A 170 -3.50 7.48 -13.87
CA GLY A 170 -4.40 8.59 -14.19
C GLY A 170 -4.74 8.69 -15.68
N ILE A 171 -4.87 7.56 -16.37
CA ILE A 171 -5.19 7.48 -17.81
C ILE A 171 -6.31 6.47 -18.06
N LYS A 172 -6.89 6.51 -19.28
CA LYS A 172 -7.87 5.50 -19.70
C LYS A 172 -7.19 4.19 -20.09
N PRO A 173 -7.86 3.03 -19.91
CA PRO A 173 -7.32 1.72 -20.29
C PRO A 173 -6.90 1.63 -21.77
N GLU A 174 -7.63 2.30 -22.69
CA GLU A 174 -7.34 2.33 -24.11
C GLU A 174 -6.03 3.08 -24.39
N THR A 175 -5.75 4.14 -23.61
CA THR A 175 -4.48 4.89 -23.70
C THR A 175 -3.32 4.01 -23.26
N LEU A 176 -3.47 3.28 -22.12
CA LEU A 176 -2.45 2.34 -21.66
C LEU A 176 -2.21 1.23 -22.68
N SER A 177 -3.26 0.68 -23.29
CA SER A 177 -3.15 -0.35 -24.32
C SER A 177 -2.29 0.14 -25.52
N ARG A 178 -2.50 1.39 -25.98
CA ARG A 178 -1.70 1.99 -27.06
C ARG A 178 -0.24 2.19 -26.66
N ILE A 179 0.01 2.65 -25.44
CA ILE A 179 1.38 2.84 -24.92
C ILE A 179 2.10 1.48 -24.85
N ARG A 180 1.46 0.43 -24.32
CA ARG A 180 2.04 -0.92 -24.23
C ARG A 180 2.45 -1.45 -25.61
N LYS A 181 1.58 -1.34 -26.60
CA LYS A 181 1.90 -1.76 -27.98
C LYS A 181 3.11 -1.03 -28.54
N LYS A 182 3.28 0.26 -28.25
CA LYS A 182 4.42 1.08 -28.73
C LYS A 182 5.73 0.71 -28.05
N ILE A 183 5.72 0.29 -26.78
CA ILE A 183 6.94 -0.02 -26.01
C ILE A 183 7.41 -1.46 -26.25
N THR A 184 6.52 -2.37 -26.63
CA THR A 184 6.84 -3.80 -26.84
C THR A 184 7.48 -4.06 -28.23
N PHE A 185 7.61 -3.05 -29.07
CA PHE A 185 8.34 -3.06 -30.34
C PHE A 185 9.58 -2.15 -30.25
#